data_c066889da11e84ee7c9fb191b65cc73f
#
_entry.id   c066889da11e84ee7c9fb191b65cc73f
#
_cell.length_a   1.000
_cell.length_b   1.000
_cell.length_c   1.000
_cell.angle_alpha   90.00
_cell.angle_beta   90.00
_cell.angle_gamma   90.00
#
_symmetry.space_group_name_H-M   'P 1'
#
loop_
_entity.id
_entity.type
_entity.pdbx_description
1 polymer ?
#
loop_
_entity_poly.entity_id
_entity_poly.type
_entity_poly.pdbx_seq_one_letter_code
_entity_poly.pdbx_strand_id
1 'polypeptide(L)'
;MDPAGGMYYVRESLNWFGGYKRTSKMGEAVVVLWDPVNEPGRLKLLSPVNQQPWIGITWATVPKGGLPAVGRGSKDQADLAAVGEMPQGITSSASHREGPSAAAIWFMNSDMKLEARLPGPNGVQYTLDVAVGSGTKWVWLVSDFETFALSNVGQIKS
;
A
#
# COMPACT_ATOMS: atom_id res chain seq x y z
N MET A 1 -4.57 2.66 -13.79
CA MET A 1 -5.02 2.10 -15.09
C MET A 1 -3.80 1.70 -15.88
N ASP A 2 -3.82 0.55 -16.51
CA ASP A 2 -2.77 0.10 -17.40
C ASP A 2 -2.70 1.06 -18.62
N PRO A 3 -1.51 1.30 -19.21
CA PRO A 3 -1.39 2.01 -20.49
C PRO A 3 -2.29 1.45 -21.61
N ALA A 4 -2.67 0.17 -21.55
CA ALA A 4 -3.63 -0.47 -22.46
C ALA A 4 -5.11 -0.21 -22.09
N GLY A 5 -5.41 0.60 -21.06
CA GLY A 5 -6.77 0.93 -20.65
C GLY A 5 -7.52 -0.15 -19.89
N GLY A 6 -6.85 -1.20 -19.44
CA GLY A 6 -7.44 -2.25 -18.63
C GLY A 6 -7.76 -1.79 -17.21
N MET A 7 -8.88 -2.28 -16.65
CA MET A 7 -9.22 -2.10 -15.24
C MET A 7 -8.63 -3.24 -14.43
N TYR A 8 -8.00 -2.89 -13.30
CA TYR A 8 -7.40 -3.86 -12.39
C TYR A 8 -7.91 -3.66 -10.97
N TYR A 9 -7.83 -4.72 -10.19
CA TYR A 9 -8.31 -4.77 -8.81
C TYR A 9 -7.21 -5.27 -7.90
N VAL A 10 -7.30 -4.92 -6.62
CA VAL A 10 -6.51 -5.58 -5.57
C VAL A 10 -7.16 -6.93 -5.29
N ARG A 11 -6.38 -8.00 -5.39
CA ARG A 11 -6.87 -9.36 -5.17
C ARG A 11 -7.06 -9.62 -3.67
N GLU A 12 -8.15 -10.29 -3.29
CA GLU A 12 -8.44 -10.63 -1.90
C GLU A 12 -7.38 -11.54 -1.27
N SER A 13 -6.87 -12.51 -2.03
CA SER A 13 -5.84 -13.42 -1.54
C SER A 13 -4.45 -12.76 -1.55
N LEU A 14 -3.71 -12.95 -0.46
CA LEU A 14 -2.36 -12.42 -0.30
C LEU A 14 -1.32 -13.25 -1.05
N ASN A 15 -0.16 -12.64 -1.34
CA ASN A 15 1.02 -13.37 -1.76
C ASN A 15 1.66 -14.11 -0.56
N TRP A 16 2.70 -14.90 -0.81
CA TRP A 16 3.34 -15.69 0.25
C TRP A 16 4.12 -14.86 1.29
N PHE A 17 4.41 -13.58 1.00
CA PHE A 17 4.94 -12.62 1.97
C PHE A 17 3.85 -11.90 2.78
N GLY A 18 2.57 -12.13 2.48
CA GLY A 18 1.46 -11.48 3.13
C GLY A 18 1.08 -10.12 2.57
N GLY A 19 1.62 -9.74 1.41
CA GLY A 19 1.22 -8.55 0.67
C GLY A 19 0.13 -8.84 -0.35
N TYR A 20 -0.55 -7.79 -0.81
CA TYR A 20 -1.59 -7.91 -1.82
C TYR A 20 -1.02 -7.99 -3.23
N LYS A 21 -1.81 -8.56 -4.12
CA LYS A 21 -1.52 -8.70 -5.56
C LYS A 21 -2.59 -8.00 -6.38
N ARG A 22 -2.26 -7.70 -7.63
CA ARG A 22 -3.21 -7.23 -8.63
C ARG A 22 -3.89 -8.40 -9.33
N THR A 23 -5.15 -8.22 -9.68
CA THR A 23 -5.93 -9.12 -10.54
C THR A 23 -6.73 -8.33 -11.56
N SER A 24 -7.01 -8.93 -12.71
CA SER A 24 -7.97 -8.41 -13.69
C SER A 24 -9.39 -8.91 -13.48
N LYS A 25 -9.58 -9.83 -12.53
CA LYS A 25 -10.87 -10.49 -12.27
C LYS A 25 -11.60 -9.81 -11.12
N MET A 26 -12.72 -9.15 -11.42
CA MET A 26 -13.53 -8.49 -10.40
C MET A 26 -14.02 -9.44 -9.29
N GLY A 27 -14.32 -10.69 -9.62
CA GLY A 27 -14.75 -11.68 -8.63
C GLY A 27 -13.67 -12.09 -7.62
N GLU A 28 -12.40 -11.74 -7.86
CA GLU A 28 -11.28 -11.96 -6.94
C GLU A 28 -10.93 -10.69 -6.15
N ALA A 29 -11.65 -9.59 -6.35
CA ALA A 29 -11.31 -8.30 -5.77
C ALA A 29 -11.62 -8.26 -4.27
N VAL A 30 -10.70 -7.64 -3.52
CA VAL A 30 -10.97 -7.29 -2.13
C VAL A 30 -12.07 -6.24 -2.05
N VAL A 31 -12.95 -6.36 -1.07
CA VAL A 31 -14.00 -5.38 -0.80
C VAL A 31 -13.67 -4.62 0.48
N VAL A 32 -13.71 -3.31 0.39
CA VAL A 32 -13.41 -2.43 1.51
C VAL A 32 -14.53 -1.43 1.74
N LEU A 33 -14.62 -0.94 2.97
CA LEU A 33 -15.48 0.15 3.37
C LEU A 33 -14.63 1.39 3.62
N TRP A 34 -15.03 2.50 3.04
CA TRP A 34 -14.42 3.81 3.23
C TRP A 34 -15.30 4.68 4.12
N ASP A 35 -14.69 5.31 5.13
CA ASP A 35 -15.35 6.33 5.95
C ASP A 35 -14.88 7.72 5.48
N PRO A 36 -15.75 8.49 4.82
CA PRO A 36 -15.36 9.78 4.26
C PRO A 36 -15.22 10.90 5.28
N VAL A 37 -15.63 10.69 6.53
CA VAL A 37 -15.69 11.76 7.56
C VAL A 37 -14.33 12.05 8.17
N ASN A 38 -13.45 11.08 8.23
CA ASN A 38 -12.15 11.18 8.91
C ASN A 38 -10.99 11.01 7.93
N GLU A 39 -10.25 12.08 7.66
CA GLU A 39 -9.01 12.03 6.87
C GLU A 39 -7.80 12.43 7.73
N PRO A 40 -6.68 11.67 7.71
CA PRO A 40 -6.51 10.40 7.00
C PRO A 40 -7.44 9.31 7.50
N GLY A 41 -8.06 8.60 6.57
CA GLY A 41 -9.00 7.55 6.87
C GLY A 41 -8.39 6.15 6.78
N ARG A 42 -9.18 5.17 7.23
CA ARG A 42 -8.87 3.74 7.13
C ARG A 42 -9.79 3.07 6.13
N LEU A 43 -9.26 2.10 5.38
CA LEU A 43 -10.04 1.21 4.55
C LEU A 43 -10.31 -0.08 5.31
N LYS A 44 -11.55 -0.29 5.73
CA LYS A 44 -11.94 -1.48 6.47
C LYS A 44 -12.18 -2.64 5.51
N LEU A 45 -11.51 -3.77 5.78
CA LEU A 45 -11.76 -5.01 5.07
C LEU A 45 -13.13 -5.56 5.43
N LEU A 46 -13.93 -5.92 4.44
CA LEU A 46 -15.21 -6.59 4.67
C LEU A 46 -15.00 -8.01 5.24
N SER A 47 -13.92 -8.66 4.80
CA SER A 47 -13.46 -9.95 5.36
C SER A 47 -12.06 -9.76 5.95
N PRO A 48 -11.94 -9.54 7.27
CA PRO A 48 -10.63 -9.34 7.91
C PRO A 48 -9.70 -10.54 7.69
N VAL A 49 -8.41 -10.23 7.52
CA VAL A 49 -7.35 -11.24 7.45
C VAL A 49 -6.82 -11.46 8.86
N ASN A 50 -7.10 -12.61 9.45
CA ASN A 50 -6.80 -12.89 10.86
C ASN A 50 -7.41 -11.80 11.76
N GLN A 51 -6.58 -11.08 12.51
CA GLN A 51 -7.01 -9.95 13.34
C GLN A 51 -6.67 -8.58 12.73
N GLN A 52 -6.48 -8.54 11.42
CA GLN A 52 -6.09 -7.32 10.70
C GLN A 52 -7.28 -6.80 9.87
N PRO A 53 -8.05 -5.84 10.40
CA PRO A 53 -9.29 -5.39 9.76
C PRO A 53 -9.10 -4.31 8.69
N TRP A 54 -7.85 -3.79 8.50
CA TRP A 54 -7.63 -2.64 7.64
C TRP A 54 -6.72 -2.98 6.46
N ILE A 55 -6.92 -2.33 5.31
CA ILE A 55 -5.88 -2.25 4.28
C ILE A 55 -4.99 -1.06 4.58
N GLY A 56 -3.71 -1.33 4.70
CA GLY A 56 -2.68 -0.35 4.91
C GLY A 56 -1.38 -0.74 4.22
N ILE A 57 -0.28 -0.28 4.75
CA ILE A 57 1.05 -0.55 4.22
C ILE A 57 1.99 -1.06 5.31
N THR A 58 2.99 -1.86 4.87
CA THR A 58 4.12 -2.27 5.70
C THR A 58 5.40 -2.07 4.90
N TRP A 59 6.31 -1.26 5.41
CA TRP A 59 7.57 -0.95 4.74
C TRP A 59 8.47 -2.18 4.64
N ALA A 60 8.92 -2.46 3.42
CA ALA A 60 9.66 -3.68 3.09
C ALA A 60 11.18 -3.50 3.17
N THR A 61 11.67 -2.33 2.79
CA THR A 61 13.11 -2.05 2.69
C THR A 61 13.69 -1.35 3.91
N VAL A 62 12.83 -1.00 4.86
CA VAL A 62 13.23 -0.32 6.09
C VAL A 62 13.55 -1.34 7.17
N PRO A 63 14.70 -1.26 7.84
CA PRO A 63 15.06 -2.19 8.91
C PRO A 63 14.19 -1.99 10.15
N LYS A 64 14.23 -2.97 11.05
CA LYS A 64 13.51 -2.91 12.32
C LYS A 64 13.91 -1.67 13.12
N GLY A 65 12.90 -0.91 13.55
CA GLY A 65 13.11 0.33 14.30
C GLY A 65 13.55 1.53 13.46
N GLY A 66 13.76 1.34 12.15
CA GLY A 66 14.05 2.42 11.22
C GLY A 66 12.79 3.18 10.80
N LEU A 67 13.00 4.35 10.20
CA LEU A 67 11.94 5.15 9.60
C LEU A 67 12.11 5.17 8.07
N PRO A 68 11.00 5.08 7.32
CA PRO A 68 11.07 5.17 5.87
C PRO A 68 11.48 6.57 5.43
N ALA A 69 12.27 6.64 4.36
CA ALA A 69 12.49 7.87 3.65
C ALA A 69 11.28 8.11 2.73
N VAL A 70 10.50 9.14 3.01
CA VAL A 70 9.34 9.51 2.21
C VAL A 70 9.67 10.79 1.44
N GLY A 71 9.46 10.76 0.13
CA GLY A 71 9.69 11.91 -0.72
C GLY A 71 10.56 11.61 -1.94
N ARG A 72 10.92 12.68 -2.64
CA ARG A 72 11.72 12.60 -3.85
C ARG A 72 13.09 11.97 -3.57
N GLY A 73 13.52 11.07 -4.44
CA GLY A 73 14.79 10.35 -4.33
C GLY A 73 14.73 9.10 -3.45
N SER A 74 13.60 8.81 -2.83
CA SER A 74 13.47 7.62 -2.00
C SER A 74 13.36 6.35 -2.84
N LYS A 75 14.08 5.31 -2.41
CA LYS A 75 13.98 3.94 -2.94
C LYS A 75 13.13 3.04 -2.06
N ASP A 76 12.65 3.54 -0.94
CA ASP A 76 11.89 2.75 0.01
C ASP A 76 10.53 2.36 -0.58
N GLN A 77 10.15 1.12 -0.32
CA GLN A 77 8.90 0.53 -0.79
C GLN A 77 8.14 -0.10 0.35
N ALA A 78 6.82 -0.05 0.24
CA ALA A 78 5.92 -0.69 1.18
C ALA A 78 5.03 -1.70 0.47
N ASP A 79 4.79 -2.85 1.11
CA ASP A 79 3.74 -3.77 0.70
C ASP A 79 2.37 -3.15 1.00
N LEU A 80 1.44 -3.24 0.07
CA LEU A 80 0.03 -3.12 0.41
C LEU A 80 -0.35 -4.39 1.19
N ALA A 81 -0.84 -4.24 2.41
CA ALA A 81 -1.02 -5.34 3.34
C ALA A 81 -2.28 -5.17 4.20
N ALA A 82 -2.73 -6.27 4.81
CA ALA A 82 -3.73 -6.18 5.87
C ALA A 82 -3.03 -5.80 7.18
N VAL A 83 -3.53 -4.80 7.88
CA VAL A 83 -2.94 -4.29 9.13
C VAL A 83 -3.98 -4.22 10.24
N GLY A 84 -3.53 -4.39 11.46
CA GLY A 84 -4.33 -4.28 12.67
C GLY A 84 -3.65 -3.37 13.68
N GLU A 85 -4.44 -2.53 14.34
CA GLU A 85 -3.98 -1.69 15.44
C GLU A 85 -4.35 -2.35 16.76
N MET A 86 -3.34 -2.66 17.56
CA MET A 86 -3.47 -3.27 18.87
C MET A 86 -2.87 -2.34 19.93
N PRO A 87 -3.25 -2.44 21.21
CA PRO A 87 -2.61 -1.65 22.27
C PRO A 87 -1.07 -1.80 22.31
N GLN A 88 -0.55 -2.96 21.86
CA GLN A 88 0.87 -3.25 21.83
C GLN A 88 1.59 -2.78 20.55
N GLY A 89 0.86 -2.21 19.59
CA GLY A 89 1.40 -1.75 18.32
C GLY A 89 0.59 -2.20 17.11
N ILE A 90 1.13 -1.96 15.92
CA ILE A 90 0.47 -2.30 14.67
C ILE A 90 0.95 -3.68 14.21
N THR A 91 0.01 -4.57 13.90
CA THR A 91 0.28 -5.88 13.31
C THR A 91 0.06 -5.84 11.80
N SER A 92 0.68 -6.77 11.06
CA SER A 92 0.58 -6.82 9.61
C SER A 92 0.53 -8.25 9.10
N SER A 93 -0.23 -8.47 8.02
CA SER A 93 -0.16 -9.72 7.26
C SER A 93 1.22 -9.93 6.62
N ALA A 94 1.92 -8.84 6.29
CA ALA A 94 3.31 -8.86 5.83
C ALA A 94 4.30 -8.95 7.01
N SER A 95 4.13 -9.95 7.86
CA SER A 95 4.87 -10.11 9.14
C SER A 95 6.36 -10.37 8.99
N HIS A 96 6.83 -10.77 7.80
CA HIS A 96 8.26 -10.93 7.50
C HIS A 96 8.97 -9.60 7.20
N ARG A 97 8.22 -8.52 7.02
CA ARG A 97 8.80 -7.20 6.84
C ARG A 97 9.16 -6.61 8.20
N GLU A 98 10.26 -5.88 8.23
CA GLU A 98 10.79 -5.31 9.48
C GLU A 98 10.42 -3.84 9.68
N GLY A 99 10.00 -3.18 8.63
CA GLY A 99 9.62 -1.77 8.65
C GLY A 99 8.28 -1.51 9.32
N PRO A 100 7.99 -0.25 9.61
CA PRO A 100 6.74 0.14 10.25
C PRO A 100 5.54 -0.08 9.34
N SER A 101 4.36 -0.22 9.95
CA SER A 101 3.08 -0.32 9.26
C SER A 101 2.22 0.91 9.53
N ALA A 102 1.29 1.22 8.63
CA ALA A 102 0.34 2.30 8.79
C ALA A 102 -1.00 1.93 8.16
N ALA A 103 -2.10 2.29 8.83
CA ALA A 103 -3.47 2.06 8.35
C ALA A 103 -4.18 3.37 7.96
N ALA A 104 -4.03 4.42 8.76
CA ALA A 104 -4.70 5.71 8.56
C ALA A 104 -3.90 6.59 7.59
N ILE A 105 -3.91 6.24 6.31
CA ILE A 105 -3.12 6.90 5.26
C ILE A 105 -3.97 7.30 4.04
N TRP A 106 -5.26 7.01 4.06
CA TRP A 106 -6.12 7.14 2.89
C TRP A 106 -6.84 8.49 2.84
N PHE A 107 -6.86 9.07 1.66
CA PHE A 107 -7.49 10.35 1.36
C PHE A 107 -8.31 10.23 0.09
N MET A 108 -9.42 10.93 0.01
CA MET A 108 -10.19 11.08 -1.22
C MET A 108 -9.75 12.36 -1.92
N ASN A 109 -9.29 12.25 -3.16
CA ASN A 109 -8.94 13.44 -3.94
C ASN A 109 -10.17 14.07 -4.61
N SER A 110 -9.97 15.21 -5.30
CA SER A 110 -11.05 15.94 -5.98
C SER A 110 -11.71 15.14 -7.12
N ASP A 111 -11.03 14.13 -7.65
CA ASP A 111 -11.56 13.26 -8.71
C ASP A 111 -12.28 12.02 -8.15
N MET A 112 -12.56 12.01 -6.85
CA MET A 112 -13.19 10.89 -6.14
C MET A 112 -12.35 9.60 -6.19
N LYS A 113 -11.02 9.75 -6.22
CA LYS A 113 -10.07 8.63 -6.15
C LYS A 113 -9.40 8.58 -4.80
N LEU A 114 -9.26 7.38 -4.27
CA LEU A 114 -8.49 7.15 -3.04
C LEU A 114 -6.99 7.19 -3.32
N GLU A 115 -6.29 7.91 -2.47
CA GLU A 115 -4.84 8.05 -2.50
C GLU A 115 -4.27 7.75 -1.12
N ALA A 116 -3.16 7.03 -1.08
CA ALA A 116 -2.36 6.93 0.13
C ALA A 116 -1.41 8.12 0.20
N ARG A 117 -1.38 8.82 1.33
CA ARG A 117 -0.47 9.94 1.57
C ARG A 117 0.25 9.79 2.90
N LEU A 118 1.52 10.17 2.91
CA LEU A 118 2.34 10.18 4.11
C LEU A 118 3.11 11.49 4.23
N PRO A 119 3.35 11.96 5.46
CA PRO A 119 4.22 13.12 5.66
C PRO A 119 5.67 12.75 5.37
N GLY A 120 6.32 13.58 4.58
CA GLY A 120 7.76 13.54 4.39
C GLY A 120 8.49 14.46 5.37
N PRO A 121 9.79 14.72 5.12
CA PRO A 121 10.54 15.71 5.87
C PRO A 121 9.81 17.06 5.86
N ASN A 122 9.90 17.79 6.95
CA ASN A 122 9.25 19.11 7.12
C ASN A 122 7.71 19.09 7.05
N GLY A 123 7.07 17.93 7.21
CA GLY A 123 5.61 17.81 7.24
C GLY A 123 4.92 17.94 5.87
N VAL A 124 5.68 17.99 4.78
CA VAL A 124 5.10 17.98 3.43
C VAL A 124 4.46 16.62 3.16
N GLN A 125 3.21 16.62 2.73
CA GLN A 125 2.48 15.41 2.39
C GLN A 125 2.88 14.92 0.99
N TYR A 126 3.21 13.64 0.88
CA TYR A 126 3.49 12.98 -0.38
C TYR A 126 2.44 11.93 -0.69
N THR A 127 1.85 12.01 -1.89
CA THR A 127 1.01 10.94 -2.42
C THR A 127 1.90 9.78 -2.85
N LEU A 128 1.58 8.58 -2.38
CA LEU A 128 2.32 7.39 -2.76
C LEU A 128 1.89 6.90 -4.13
N ASP A 129 2.86 6.59 -4.97
CA ASP A 129 2.63 5.94 -6.25
C ASP A 129 2.39 4.45 -6.05
N VAL A 130 1.52 3.88 -6.84
CA VAL A 130 1.29 2.43 -6.89
C VAL A 130 2.20 1.81 -7.94
N ALA A 131 3.08 0.92 -7.52
CA ALA A 131 3.94 0.13 -8.38
C ALA A 131 3.47 -1.33 -8.39
N VAL A 132 3.49 -1.96 -9.54
CA VAL A 132 3.06 -3.36 -9.70
C VAL A 132 4.13 -4.13 -10.43
N GLY A 133 4.54 -5.27 -9.91
CA GLY A 133 5.44 -6.17 -10.59
C GLY A 133 4.79 -6.77 -11.84
N SER A 134 5.44 -6.66 -13.01
CA SER A 134 4.91 -7.16 -14.27
C SER A 134 4.74 -8.68 -14.28
N GLY A 135 5.64 -9.41 -13.62
CA GLY A 135 5.60 -10.87 -13.48
C GLY A 135 4.83 -11.32 -12.24
N THR A 136 5.20 -10.79 -11.07
CA THR A 136 4.65 -11.21 -9.76
C THR A 136 3.23 -10.70 -9.51
N LYS A 137 2.86 -9.58 -10.12
CA LYS A 137 1.61 -8.85 -9.84
C LYS A 137 1.50 -8.32 -8.41
N TRP A 138 2.61 -8.30 -7.66
CA TRP A 138 2.64 -7.73 -6.31
C TRP A 138 2.45 -6.22 -6.37
N VAL A 139 1.73 -5.69 -5.38
CA VAL A 139 1.42 -4.26 -5.27
C VAL A 139 2.31 -3.62 -4.22
N TRP A 140 3.05 -2.60 -4.65
CA TRP A 140 3.91 -1.79 -3.81
C TRP A 140 3.41 -0.35 -3.78
N LEU A 141 3.67 0.33 -2.68
CA LEU A 141 3.51 1.79 -2.60
C LEU A 141 4.87 2.42 -2.38
N VAL A 142 5.15 3.44 -3.17
CA VAL A 142 6.44 4.14 -3.20
C VAL A 142 6.23 5.64 -3.28
N SER A 143 7.12 6.43 -2.69
CA SER A 143 7.00 7.90 -2.74
C SER A 143 7.67 8.53 -3.95
N ASP A 144 8.51 7.79 -4.65
CA ASP A 144 9.17 8.20 -5.90
C ASP A 144 9.30 6.99 -6.82
N PHE A 145 8.33 6.81 -7.71
CA PHE A 145 8.29 5.66 -8.59
C PHE A 145 9.51 5.58 -9.51
N GLU A 146 9.96 6.70 -10.05
CA GLU A 146 11.07 6.71 -11.00
C GLU A 146 12.37 6.28 -10.33
N THR A 147 12.65 6.78 -9.13
CA THR A 147 13.82 6.37 -8.35
C THR A 147 13.72 4.90 -7.96
N PHE A 148 12.56 4.43 -7.52
CA PHE A 148 12.31 3.03 -7.20
C PHE A 148 12.52 2.12 -8.40
N ALA A 149 11.99 2.49 -9.57
CA ALA A 149 12.05 1.69 -10.78
C ALA A 149 13.49 1.51 -11.32
N LEU A 150 14.39 2.45 -11.07
CA LEU A 150 15.81 2.33 -11.45
C LEU A 150 16.49 1.10 -10.83
N SER A 151 16.08 0.71 -9.62
CA SER A 151 16.65 -0.43 -8.88
C SER A 151 15.75 -1.67 -8.93
N ASN A 152 14.56 -1.58 -9.54
CA ASN A 152 13.54 -2.63 -9.56
C ASN A 152 12.99 -2.79 -10.96
N VAL A 153 13.71 -3.54 -11.80
CA VAL A 153 13.31 -3.80 -13.18
C VAL A 153 11.98 -4.56 -13.23
N GLY A 154 11.14 -4.23 -14.20
CA GLY A 154 9.85 -4.90 -14.40
C GLY A 154 8.71 -4.36 -13.53
N GLN A 155 8.87 -3.16 -12.97
CA GLN A 155 7.78 -2.48 -12.27
C GLN A 155 6.96 -1.61 -13.22
N ILE A 156 5.66 -1.57 -12.99
CA ILE A 156 4.71 -0.76 -13.75
C ILE A 156 4.05 0.21 -12.78
N LYS A 157 4.06 1.50 -13.15
CA LYS A 157 3.29 2.51 -12.41
C LYS A 157 1.81 2.34 -12.74
N SER A 158 1.02 2.22 -11.73
CA SER A 158 -0.42 2.03 -11.87
C SER A 158 -1.21 3.29 -11.54
#